data_7a3c2224fb27f8f6491e44c53cf98839
#
_entry.id   7a3c2224fb27f8f6491e44c53cf98839
#
_cell.length_a   1.000
_cell.length_b   1.000
_cell.length_c   1.000
_cell.angle_alpha   90.00
_cell.angle_beta   90.00
_cell.angle_gamma   90.00
#
_symmetry.space_group_name_H-M   'P 1'
#
loop_
_entity.id
_entity.type
_entity.pdbx_description
1 polymer ?
#
loop_
_entity_poly.entity_id
_entity_poly.type
_entity_poly.pdbx_seq_one_letter_code
_entity_poly.pdbx_strand_id
1 'polypeptide(L)'
;MNDASGKKKGKIYKNLLRDEVVKSLYLTRYAVKNGKPDPKKPVLTTGHDMAFVDNGVSNWKLDISKPHGMTPSKVKLPFVAVTAPWYTSQQAMERGIKVVHGSSANVFGYMGALLVPDDFTIPTVTATKANVRHYGLELIEDGGDICVSSDKYPVALMQYTYTKDYKKDFLMQKHGGGGVFIETHDFPHIHFPLSKECGGYIVIGKKVADTEFHFTAFHIPHGYALYTPSNTIHGDGTLVGEYALALTSSGLATADTVLIYNKHSLEMARGVVPDWKP
;
A
#
# COMPACT_ATOMS: atom_id res chain seq x y z
N MET A 1 -40.19 5.26 -31.23
CA MET A 1 -38.81 5.42 -31.73
C MET A 1 -37.89 5.44 -30.54
N ASN A 2 -37.25 4.32 -30.20
CA ASN A 2 -36.29 4.25 -29.07
C ASN A 2 -34.96 4.82 -29.54
N ASP A 3 -34.53 5.88 -28.88
CA ASP A 3 -33.27 6.55 -29.15
C ASP A 3 -32.09 5.64 -28.81
N ALA A 4 -31.50 5.03 -29.83
CA ALA A 4 -30.32 4.18 -29.73
C ALA A 4 -29.04 4.99 -29.38
N SER A 5 -29.09 6.34 -29.30
CA SER A 5 -27.95 7.22 -29.06
C SER A 5 -27.55 7.29 -27.57
N GLY A 6 -28.52 7.15 -26.68
CA GLY A 6 -28.24 7.25 -25.21
C GLY A 6 -27.37 6.13 -24.64
N LYS A 7 -27.53 4.89 -25.14
CA LYS A 7 -26.71 3.75 -24.69
C LYS A 7 -25.24 3.84 -25.12
N LYS A 8 -24.98 4.38 -26.32
CA LYS A 8 -23.59 4.57 -26.79
C LYS A 8 -22.86 5.69 -26.01
N LYS A 9 -23.56 6.82 -25.73
CA LYS A 9 -22.96 7.91 -24.93
C LYS A 9 -22.56 7.45 -23.52
N GLY A 10 -23.45 6.74 -22.80
CA GLY A 10 -23.15 6.24 -21.46
C GLY A 10 -21.96 5.28 -21.44
N LYS A 11 -21.81 4.42 -22.44
CA LYS A 11 -20.67 3.50 -22.55
C LYS A 11 -19.35 4.23 -22.84
N ILE A 12 -19.38 5.28 -23.65
CA ILE A 12 -18.21 6.11 -23.95
C ILE A 12 -17.75 6.87 -22.70
N TYR A 13 -18.69 7.49 -21.96
CA TYR A 13 -18.34 8.21 -20.73
C TYR A 13 -17.75 7.28 -19.65
N LYS A 14 -18.29 6.08 -19.46
CA LYS A 14 -17.74 5.09 -18.52
C LYS A 14 -16.33 4.63 -18.92
N ASN A 15 -16.08 4.41 -20.20
CA ASN A 15 -14.75 4.07 -20.67
C ASN A 15 -13.74 5.20 -20.45
N LEU A 16 -14.13 6.46 -20.71
CA LEU A 16 -13.29 7.63 -20.49
C LEU A 16 -12.89 7.78 -19.01
N LEU A 17 -13.84 7.65 -18.09
CA LEU A 17 -13.55 7.71 -16.65
C LEU A 17 -12.60 6.61 -16.22
N ARG A 18 -12.81 5.36 -16.67
CA ARG A 18 -11.91 4.26 -16.43
C ARG A 18 -10.50 4.57 -16.95
N ASP A 19 -10.40 5.00 -18.20
CA ASP A 19 -9.13 5.28 -18.85
C ASP A 19 -8.38 6.43 -18.12
N GLU A 20 -9.07 7.45 -17.64
CA GLU A 20 -8.49 8.54 -16.86
C GLU A 20 -7.96 8.04 -15.51
N VAL A 21 -8.75 7.27 -14.75
CA VAL A 21 -8.35 6.72 -13.46
C VAL A 21 -7.19 5.76 -13.64
N VAL A 22 -7.30 4.78 -14.53
CA VAL A 22 -6.25 3.78 -14.79
C VAL A 22 -4.97 4.48 -15.24
N LYS A 23 -5.05 5.47 -16.13
CA LYS A 23 -3.88 6.24 -16.58
C LYS A 23 -3.20 6.99 -15.43
N SER A 24 -3.95 7.51 -14.48
CA SER A 24 -3.39 8.22 -13.32
C SER A 24 -2.63 7.30 -12.36
N LEU A 25 -2.87 6.00 -12.41
CA LEU A 25 -2.24 4.97 -11.57
C LEU A 25 -0.95 4.39 -12.16
N TYR A 26 -0.68 4.65 -13.45
CA TYR A 26 0.57 4.21 -14.06
C TYR A 26 1.73 5.04 -13.55
N LEU A 27 2.70 4.37 -12.95
CA LEU A 27 3.93 5.01 -12.51
C LEU A 27 5.13 4.06 -12.65
N THR A 28 6.31 4.66 -12.74
CA THR A 28 7.58 3.98 -12.63
C THR A 28 8.44 4.72 -11.63
N ARG A 29 8.98 4.01 -10.64
CA ARG A 29 9.96 4.55 -9.70
C ARG A 29 11.32 3.98 -10.01
N TYR A 30 12.33 4.81 -9.95
CA TYR A 30 13.70 4.46 -10.31
C TYR A 30 14.59 4.44 -9.07
N ALA A 31 15.58 3.54 -9.07
CA ALA A 31 16.64 3.56 -8.06
C ALA A 31 17.31 4.93 -8.01
N VAL A 32 17.74 5.33 -6.83
CA VAL A 32 18.46 6.60 -6.63
C VAL A 32 19.96 6.32 -6.69
N LYS A 33 20.63 7.01 -7.60
CA LYS A 33 22.08 6.98 -7.77
C LYS A 33 22.62 8.41 -7.69
N ASN A 34 23.56 8.64 -6.77
CA ASN A 34 24.16 9.98 -6.54
C ASN A 34 23.08 11.09 -6.32
N GLY A 35 22.04 10.78 -5.54
CA GLY A 35 20.95 11.71 -5.24
C GLY A 35 19.97 11.99 -6.38
N LYS A 36 20.02 11.23 -7.47
CA LYS A 36 19.14 11.39 -8.65
C LYS A 36 18.54 10.05 -9.07
N PRO A 37 17.34 10.05 -9.69
CA PRO A 37 16.78 8.85 -10.30
C PRO A 37 17.70 8.29 -11.38
N ASP A 38 17.90 6.98 -11.39
CA ASP A 38 18.61 6.25 -12.46
C ASP A 38 17.59 5.65 -13.45
N PRO A 39 17.35 6.29 -14.62
CA PRO A 39 16.33 5.83 -15.56
C PRO A 39 16.60 4.45 -16.17
N LYS A 40 17.80 3.90 -15.97
CA LYS A 40 18.18 2.56 -16.42
C LYS A 40 17.83 1.48 -15.38
N LYS A 41 17.43 1.88 -14.15
CA LYS A 41 17.11 0.95 -13.08
C LYS A 41 15.72 1.21 -12.50
N PRO A 42 14.63 0.80 -13.18
CA PRO A 42 13.31 0.82 -12.58
C PRO A 42 13.28 -0.16 -11.40
N VAL A 43 12.69 0.25 -10.29
CA VAL A 43 12.58 -0.57 -9.08
C VAL A 43 11.13 -0.80 -8.65
N LEU A 44 10.19 0.00 -9.16
CA LEU A 44 8.76 -0.24 -9.13
C LEU A 44 8.15 0.15 -10.47
N THR A 45 7.31 -0.72 -11.00
CA THR A 45 6.60 -0.49 -12.26
C THR A 45 5.14 -0.89 -12.13
N THR A 46 4.26 -0.16 -12.81
CA THR A 46 2.87 -0.54 -12.99
C THR A 46 2.74 -1.37 -14.26
N GLY A 47 2.07 -2.50 -14.17
CA GLY A 47 1.68 -3.33 -15.31
C GLY A 47 0.33 -2.89 -15.90
N HIS A 48 -0.60 -3.83 -16.05
CA HIS A 48 -1.93 -3.57 -16.61
C HIS A 48 -3.00 -3.48 -15.51
N ASP A 49 -4.15 -2.91 -15.85
CA ASP A 49 -5.35 -3.00 -15.03
C ASP A 49 -6.00 -4.38 -15.18
N MET A 50 -6.40 -4.96 -14.07
CA MET A 50 -6.98 -6.31 -14.01
C MET A 50 -8.51 -6.26 -13.82
N ALA A 51 -9.01 -5.26 -13.11
CA ALA A 51 -10.43 -5.03 -12.86
C ALA A 51 -10.71 -3.56 -12.59
N PHE A 52 -11.98 -3.16 -12.69
CA PHE A 52 -12.41 -1.78 -12.45
C PHE A 52 -13.82 -1.72 -11.87
N VAL A 53 -14.01 -0.89 -10.86
CA VAL A 53 -15.32 -0.53 -10.29
C VAL A 53 -15.49 0.97 -10.46
N ASP A 54 -16.55 1.38 -11.16
CA ASP A 54 -16.85 2.81 -11.38
C ASP A 54 -17.53 3.40 -10.12
N ASN A 55 -18.65 2.81 -9.76
CA ASN A 55 -19.45 3.24 -8.63
C ASN A 55 -20.35 2.09 -8.19
N GLY A 56 -20.46 1.88 -6.87
CA GLY A 56 -21.29 0.84 -6.29
C GLY A 56 -20.49 -0.40 -5.84
N VAL A 57 -21.07 -1.56 -6.05
CA VAL A 57 -20.51 -2.85 -5.62
C VAL A 57 -20.10 -3.67 -6.82
N SER A 58 -18.89 -4.21 -6.77
CA SER A 58 -18.42 -5.21 -7.74
C SER A 58 -17.86 -6.41 -7.02
N ASN A 59 -18.15 -7.58 -7.54
CA ASN A 59 -17.56 -8.83 -7.07
C ASN A 59 -16.40 -9.21 -8.00
N TRP A 60 -15.22 -9.26 -7.46
CA TRP A 60 -14.03 -9.75 -8.14
C TRP A 60 -13.74 -11.16 -7.69
N LYS A 61 -13.63 -12.08 -8.62
CA LYS A 61 -13.23 -13.45 -8.33
C LYS A 61 -11.71 -13.54 -8.39
N LEU A 62 -11.13 -14.04 -7.31
CA LEU A 62 -9.71 -14.41 -7.31
C LEU A 62 -9.53 -15.66 -8.15
N ASP A 63 -8.73 -15.57 -9.20
CA ASP A 63 -8.30 -16.69 -10.03
C ASP A 63 -6.79 -16.84 -9.89
N ILE A 64 -6.39 -17.43 -8.77
CA ILE A 64 -5.00 -17.79 -8.53
C ILE A 64 -4.89 -19.30 -8.58
N SER A 65 -3.92 -19.81 -9.31
CA SER A 65 -3.69 -21.25 -9.42
C SER A 65 -3.49 -21.92 -8.06
N LYS A 66 -4.44 -22.70 -7.62
CA LYS A 66 -4.52 -23.60 -6.47
C LYS A 66 -4.07 -23.06 -5.11
N PRO A 67 -4.98 -23.03 -4.12
CA PRO A 67 -4.66 -22.60 -2.77
C PRO A 67 -3.57 -23.51 -2.17
N HIS A 68 -2.61 -22.88 -1.51
CA HIS A 68 -1.71 -23.60 -0.63
C HIS A 68 -2.35 -23.60 0.75
N GLY A 69 -2.73 -24.76 1.24
CA GLY A 69 -3.28 -24.91 2.58
C GLY A 69 -2.34 -24.25 3.61
N MET A 70 -2.85 -23.21 4.30
CA MET A 70 -2.13 -22.64 5.43
C MET A 70 -2.38 -23.50 6.67
N THR A 71 -1.31 -23.92 7.31
CA THR A 71 -1.41 -24.49 8.65
C THR A 71 -1.81 -23.36 9.61
N PRO A 72 -2.92 -23.49 10.36
CA PRO A 72 -3.29 -22.48 11.34
C PRO A 72 -2.14 -22.25 12.31
N SER A 73 -1.61 -21.05 12.35
CA SER A 73 -0.59 -20.70 13.34
C SER A 73 -1.24 -20.61 14.71
N LYS A 74 -0.72 -21.38 15.68
CA LYS A 74 -1.06 -21.26 17.10
C LYS A 74 -0.30 -20.12 17.79
N VAL A 75 0.56 -19.44 17.05
CA VAL A 75 1.41 -18.37 17.58
C VAL A 75 0.55 -17.13 17.83
N LYS A 76 0.70 -16.56 19.04
CA LYS A 76 0.11 -15.26 19.38
C LYS A 76 0.61 -14.22 18.39
N LEU A 77 -0.30 -13.36 17.88
CA LEU A 77 0.06 -12.30 16.96
C LEU A 77 1.16 -11.41 17.59
N PRO A 78 2.35 -11.32 16.98
CA PRO A 78 3.35 -10.38 17.43
C PRO A 78 2.94 -8.95 16.99
N PHE A 79 3.03 -8.01 17.89
CA PHE A 79 2.90 -6.58 17.55
C PHE A 79 3.86 -5.76 18.41
N VAL A 80 4.27 -4.60 17.92
CA VAL A 80 4.96 -3.59 18.71
C VAL A 80 3.96 -2.49 19.07
N ALA A 81 3.90 -2.14 20.34
CA ALA A 81 3.19 -0.96 20.83
C ALA A 81 4.18 0.22 20.86
N VAL A 82 3.75 1.38 20.36
CA VAL A 82 4.57 2.59 20.38
C VAL A 82 3.72 3.80 20.72
N THR A 83 4.24 4.65 21.61
CA THR A 83 3.72 5.99 21.81
C THR A 83 4.52 6.95 20.95
N ALA A 84 3.90 7.50 19.93
CA ALA A 84 4.53 8.33 18.91
C ALA A 84 3.57 9.42 18.41
N PRO A 85 4.02 10.67 18.25
CA PRO A 85 3.22 11.68 17.59
C PRO A 85 3.13 11.40 16.10
N TRP A 86 1.92 11.48 15.58
CA TRP A 86 1.61 11.45 14.15
C TRP A 86 1.39 12.87 13.67
N TYR A 87 2.31 13.40 12.90
CA TYR A 87 2.23 14.75 12.33
C TYR A 87 1.83 14.67 10.86
N THR A 88 0.78 15.38 10.48
CA THR A 88 0.46 15.62 9.06
C THR A 88 1.60 16.34 8.36
N SER A 89 1.60 16.40 7.03
CA SER A 89 2.64 17.11 6.27
C SER A 89 2.79 18.58 6.70
N GLN A 90 1.68 19.28 6.94
CA GLN A 90 1.70 20.66 7.43
C GLN A 90 2.31 20.76 8.83
N GLN A 91 1.87 19.91 9.76
CA GLN A 91 2.40 19.90 11.13
C GLN A 91 3.89 19.55 11.18
N ALA A 92 4.36 18.65 10.31
CA ALA A 92 5.76 18.31 10.20
C ALA A 92 6.60 19.52 9.72
N MET A 93 6.13 20.21 8.69
CA MET A 93 6.78 21.43 8.19
C MET A 93 6.87 22.54 9.26
N GLU A 94 5.77 22.81 9.98
CA GLU A 94 5.71 23.79 11.07
C GLU A 94 6.71 23.50 12.20
N ARG A 95 7.07 22.22 12.40
CA ARG A 95 8.07 21.74 13.37
C ARG A 95 9.48 21.65 12.82
N GLY A 96 9.68 22.05 11.57
CA GLY A 96 10.98 21.98 10.91
C GLY A 96 11.45 20.57 10.60
N ILE A 97 10.55 19.57 10.60
CA ILE A 97 10.87 18.19 10.23
C ILE A 97 11.03 18.13 8.72
N LYS A 98 12.22 17.77 8.26
CA LYS A 98 12.56 17.70 6.83
C LYS A 98 12.14 16.35 6.26
N VAL A 99 10.87 16.16 6.01
CA VAL A 99 10.35 14.99 5.28
C VAL A 99 10.52 15.16 3.78
N VAL A 100 10.57 14.04 3.05
CA VAL A 100 10.54 14.05 1.58
C VAL A 100 9.20 14.59 1.12
N HIS A 101 9.23 15.45 0.13
CA HIS A 101 8.03 15.97 -0.53
C HIS A 101 8.30 16.25 -2.00
N GLY A 102 7.27 16.21 -2.80
CA GLY A 102 7.32 16.48 -4.23
C GLY A 102 6.15 15.84 -4.98
N SER A 103 6.02 16.16 -6.26
CA SER A 103 4.94 15.68 -7.12
C SER A 103 5.43 14.84 -8.30
N SER A 104 6.72 14.50 -8.34
CA SER A 104 7.26 13.69 -9.44
C SER A 104 6.97 12.20 -9.24
N ALA A 105 6.92 11.44 -10.34
CA ALA A 105 6.75 10.00 -10.29
C ALA A 105 7.89 9.25 -9.55
N ASN A 106 9.01 9.92 -9.27
CA ASN A 106 10.13 9.31 -8.55
C ASN A 106 10.17 9.66 -7.05
N VAL A 107 9.26 10.46 -6.54
CA VAL A 107 9.10 10.74 -5.12
C VAL A 107 7.63 10.65 -4.74
N PHE A 108 7.36 10.39 -3.46
CA PHE A 108 6.00 10.50 -2.95
C PHE A 108 5.57 11.99 -2.90
N GLY A 109 4.28 12.21 -2.70
CA GLY A 109 3.73 13.55 -2.49
C GLY A 109 4.16 14.19 -1.17
N TYR A 110 3.38 15.12 -0.67
CA TYR A 110 3.60 15.72 0.63
C TYR A 110 3.32 14.71 1.74
N MET A 111 4.32 14.46 2.57
CA MET A 111 4.24 13.47 3.64
C MET A 111 4.45 14.12 4.99
N GLY A 112 3.79 13.53 6.00
CA GLY A 112 4.03 13.87 7.39
C GLY A 112 5.11 13.00 8.03
N ALA A 113 5.11 12.92 9.36
CA ALA A 113 6.07 12.12 10.11
C ALA A 113 5.42 11.45 11.32
N LEU A 114 5.70 10.15 11.48
CA LEU A 114 5.53 9.42 12.74
C LEU A 114 6.89 9.34 13.42
N LEU A 115 7.02 9.96 14.61
CA LEU A 115 8.29 10.00 15.34
C LEU A 115 8.38 8.86 16.35
N VAL A 116 9.17 7.85 16.02
CA VAL A 116 9.35 6.63 16.83
C VAL A 116 10.68 6.63 17.61
N PRO A 117 10.81 5.82 18.67
CA PRO A 117 12.11 5.56 19.31
C PRO A 117 13.14 5.04 18.31
N ASP A 118 14.44 5.26 18.60
CA ASP A 118 15.53 4.93 17.67
C ASP A 118 15.72 3.42 17.45
N ASP A 119 15.28 2.61 18.40
CA ASP A 119 15.32 1.14 18.38
C ASP A 119 13.99 0.52 17.87
N PHE A 120 13.08 1.33 17.35
CA PHE A 120 11.78 0.88 16.90
C PHE A 120 11.87 -0.09 15.73
N THR A 121 11.31 -1.29 15.92
CA THR A 121 11.20 -2.32 14.89
C THR A 121 9.81 -2.93 14.91
N ILE A 122 9.28 -3.23 13.73
CA ILE A 122 7.96 -3.83 13.55
C ILE A 122 8.14 -5.35 13.40
N PRO A 123 7.54 -6.17 14.27
CA PRO A 123 7.63 -7.62 14.16
C PRO A 123 6.91 -8.11 12.91
N THR A 124 7.46 -9.16 12.30
CA THR A 124 6.94 -9.77 11.08
C THR A 124 6.23 -11.09 11.37
N VAL A 125 5.20 -11.39 10.60
CA VAL A 125 4.47 -12.66 10.67
C VAL A 125 3.80 -12.96 9.34
N THR A 126 3.61 -14.25 9.02
CA THR A 126 2.76 -14.64 7.89
C THR A 126 1.29 -14.39 8.23
N ALA A 127 0.57 -13.75 7.31
CA ALA A 127 -0.86 -13.48 7.44
C ALA A 127 -1.66 -14.78 7.53
N THR A 128 -2.61 -14.82 8.46
CA THR A 128 -3.61 -15.87 8.62
C THR A 128 -4.98 -15.24 8.83
N LYS A 129 -6.07 -15.96 8.51
CA LYS A 129 -7.44 -15.47 8.77
C LYS A 129 -7.66 -15.04 10.24
N ALA A 130 -6.94 -15.68 11.18
CA ALA A 130 -7.06 -15.37 12.60
C ALA A 130 -6.29 -14.09 12.99
N ASN A 131 -5.03 -13.96 12.54
CA ASN A 131 -4.19 -12.87 13.01
C ASN A 131 -4.48 -11.52 12.34
N VAL A 132 -4.93 -11.50 11.08
CA VAL A 132 -5.29 -10.24 10.41
C VAL A 132 -6.55 -9.58 11.00
N ARG A 133 -7.45 -10.38 11.57
CA ARG A 133 -8.67 -9.87 12.24
C ARG A 133 -8.40 -8.97 13.44
N HIS A 134 -7.24 -9.09 14.06
CA HIS A 134 -6.83 -8.18 15.13
C HIS A 134 -6.83 -6.71 14.68
N TYR A 135 -6.55 -6.48 13.40
CA TYR A 135 -6.54 -5.17 12.76
C TYR A 135 -7.84 -4.87 11.98
N GLY A 136 -8.83 -5.76 12.02
CA GLY A 136 -10.07 -5.60 11.26
C GLY A 136 -9.96 -5.96 9.77
N LEU A 137 -8.88 -6.63 9.37
CA LEU A 137 -8.63 -7.07 7.99
C LEU A 137 -9.22 -8.45 7.72
N GLU A 138 -9.34 -8.77 6.44
CA GLU A 138 -9.76 -10.07 5.95
C GLU A 138 -8.68 -10.70 5.06
N LEU A 139 -8.42 -12.00 5.24
CA LEU A 139 -7.58 -12.78 4.35
C LEU A 139 -8.48 -13.73 3.55
N ILE A 140 -8.55 -13.49 2.24
CA ILE A 140 -9.46 -14.16 1.30
C ILE A 140 -8.66 -15.19 0.53
N GLU A 141 -9.13 -16.44 0.53
CA GLU A 141 -8.53 -17.54 -0.22
C GLU A 141 -8.79 -17.42 -1.72
N ASP A 142 -7.90 -18.01 -2.51
CA ASP A 142 -8.07 -18.23 -3.93
C ASP A 142 -9.42 -18.92 -4.23
N GLY A 143 -10.09 -18.47 -5.29
CA GLY A 143 -11.45 -18.88 -5.63
C GLY A 143 -12.54 -18.19 -4.80
N GLY A 144 -12.17 -17.40 -3.78
CA GLY A 144 -13.10 -16.56 -3.02
C GLY A 144 -13.57 -15.34 -3.82
N ASP A 145 -14.78 -14.89 -3.55
CA ASP A 145 -15.28 -13.64 -4.10
C ASP A 145 -14.83 -12.48 -3.23
N ILE A 146 -14.25 -11.45 -3.85
CA ILE A 146 -13.96 -10.18 -3.20
C ILE A 146 -15.08 -9.21 -3.56
N CYS A 147 -15.86 -8.82 -2.56
CA CYS A 147 -16.84 -7.76 -2.71
C CYS A 147 -16.15 -6.41 -2.49
N VAL A 148 -15.94 -5.66 -3.56
CA VAL A 148 -15.41 -4.31 -3.49
C VAL A 148 -16.56 -3.34 -3.61
N SER A 149 -16.81 -2.60 -2.53
CA SER A 149 -17.79 -1.51 -2.52
C SER A 149 -17.05 -0.18 -2.51
N SER A 150 -17.39 0.68 -3.45
CA SER A 150 -16.91 2.05 -3.45
C SER A 150 -18.04 2.97 -3.88
N ASP A 151 -18.53 3.74 -2.94
CA ASP A 151 -19.64 4.70 -3.13
C ASP A 151 -19.12 6.07 -3.55
N LYS A 152 -17.86 6.34 -3.31
CA LYS A 152 -17.27 7.67 -3.53
C LYS A 152 -16.37 7.72 -4.75
N TYR A 153 -15.58 6.68 -4.97
CA TYR A 153 -14.48 6.70 -5.95
C TYR A 153 -14.50 5.50 -6.87
N PRO A 154 -14.13 5.66 -8.13
CA PRO A 154 -13.79 4.51 -8.96
C PRO A 154 -12.52 3.84 -8.44
N VAL A 155 -12.48 2.51 -8.42
CA VAL A 155 -11.34 1.71 -7.97
C VAL A 155 -10.87 0.81 -9.10
N ALA A 156 -9.59 0.82 -9.40
CA ALA A 156 -8.95 -0.09 -10.33
C ALA A 156 -8.10 -1.12 -9.59
N LEU A 157 -8.13 -2.37 -10.02
CA LEU A 157 -7.17 -3.40 -9.61
C LEU A 157 -6.01 -3.38 -10.60
N MET A 158 -4.85 -2.95 -10.13
CA MET A 158 -3.65 -2.72 -10.96
C MET A 158 -2.55 -3.72 -10.59
N GLN A 159 -1.78 -4.16 -11.58
CA GLN A 159 -0.56 -4.90 -11.36
C GLN A 159 0.59 -3.95 -11.02
N TYR A 160 1.30 -4.21 -9.91
CA TYR A 160 2.51 -3.52 -9.51
C TYR A 160 3.65 -4.52 -9.31
N THR A 161 4.83 -4.17 -9.78
CA THR A 161 6.03 -4.98 -9.61
C THR A 161 7.03 -4.23 -8.73
N TYR A 162 7.25 -4.75 -7.53
CA TYR A 162 8.27 -4.29 -6.59
C TYR A 162 9.52 -5.15 -6.77
N THR A 163 10.61 -4.57 -7.27
CA THR A 163 11.86 -5.33 -7.33
C THR A 163 12.43 -5.54 -5.92
N LYS A 164 13.30 -6.55 -5.75
CA LYS A 164 14.02 -6.77 -4.48
C LYS A 164 14.85 -5.57 -4.02
N ASP A 165 15.20 -4.68 -4.93
CA ASP A 165 15.98 -3.49 -4.67
C ASP A 165 15.11 -2.26 -4.32
N TYR A 166 13.77 -2.35 -4.46
CA TYR A 166 12.88 -1.21 -4.25
C TYR A 166 13.06 -0.55 -2.87
N LYS A 167 13.05 -1.37 -1.81
CA LYS A 167 13.25 -0.86 -0.45
C LYS A 167 14.61 -0.16 -0.31
N LYS A 168 15.69 -0.81 -0.72
CA LYS A 168 17.07 -0.31 -0.53
C LYS A 168 17.36 0.89 -1.42
N ASP A 169 17.06 0.77 -2.72
CA ASP A 169 17.57 1.70 -3.72
C ASP A 169 16.61 2.86 -4.01
N PHE A 170 15.37 2.81 -3.49
CA PHE A 170 14.42 3.90 -3.59
C PHE A 170 13.81 4.28 -2.23
N LEU A 171 13.11 3.35 -1.55
CA LEU A 171 12.33 3.68 -0.35
C LEU A 171 13.22 4.30 0.73
N MET A 172 14.37 3.71 1.02
CA MET A 172 15.33 4.16 2.04
C MET A 172 16.34 5.19 1.51
N GLN A 173 16.02 5.89 0.43
CA GLN A 173 16.86 6.94 -0.15
C GLN A 173 16.26 8.33 0.11
N LYS A 174 17.08 9.25 0.61
CA LYS A 174 16.66 10.64 0.90
C LYS A 174 16.06 11.37 -0.30
N HIS A 175 16.54 11.08 -1.51
CA HIS A 175 16.04 11.66 -2.77
C HIS A 175 15.12 10.69 -3.53
N GLY A 176 14.52 9.75 -2.84
CA GLY A 176 13.53 8.79 -3.33
C GLY A 176 12.33 8.75 -2.40
N GLY A 177 12.08 7.60 -1.76
CA GLY A 177 10.97 7.43 -0.81
C GLY A 177 11.15 8.15 0.53
N GLY A 178 12.39 8.38 0.96
CA GLY A 178 12.72 9.09 2.21
C GLY A 178 12.51 8.30 3.49
N GLY A 179 12.21 7.03 3.41
CA GLY A 179 11.98 6.12 4.54
C GLY A 179 10.80 5.19 4.35
N VAL A 180 10.53 4.35 5.31
CA VAL A 180 9.30 3.54 5.34
C VAL A 180 8.12 4.48 5.60
N PHE A 181 7.09 4.35 4.79
CA PHE A 181 5.85 5.12 4.94
C PHE A 181 4.71 4.23 5.44
N ILE A 182 3.77 4.88 6.06
CA ILE A 182 2.44 4.35 6.37
C ILE A 182 1.40 5.41 6.06
N GLU A 183 0.19 4.98 5.74
CA GLU A 183 -0.89 5.89 5.34
C GLU A 183 -2.25 5.41 5.78
N THR A 184 -3.20 6.33 5.79
CA THR A 184 -4.63 6.06 5.83
C THR A 184 -5.30 6.76 4.68
N HIS A 185 -6.36 6.17 4.14
CA HIS A 185 -7.22 6.79 3.14
C HIS A 185 -8.62 6.21 3.19
N ASP A 186 -9.57 6.89 2.59
CA ASP A 186 -11.00 6.62 2.72
C ASP A 186 -11.56 5.66 1.66
N PHE A 187 -10.70 4.84 1.04
CA PHE A 187 -11.10 3.72 0.19
C PHE A 187 -10.40 2.42 0.63
N PRO A 188 -10.97 1.24 0.35
CA PRO A 188 -10.37 -0.04 0.72
C PRO A 188 -9.22 -0.42 -0.21
N HIS A 189 -8.23 -1.13 0.34
CA HIS A 189 -7.18 -1.78 -0.44
C HIS A 189 -7.37 -3.29 -0.55
N ILE A 190 -6.81 -3.83 -1.62
CA ILE A 190 -6.58 -5.26 -1.79
C ILE A 190 -5.12 -5.41 -2.19
N HIS A 191 -4.41 -6.32 -1.51
CA HIS A 191 -3.06 -6.71 -1.85
C HIS A 191 -3.03 -8.20 -2.09
N PHE A 192 -2.61 -8.60 -3.28
CA PHE A 192 -2.67 -9.98 -3.69
C PHE A 192 -1.39 -10.38 -4.47
N PRO A 193 -0.58 -11.31 -3.94
CA PRO A 193 0.63 -11.76 -4.62
C PRO A 193 0.27 -12.59 -5.85
N LEU A 194 0.80 -12.20 -7.02
CA LEU A 194 0.51 -12.82 -8.31
C LEU A 194 1.36 -14.06 -8.59
N SER A 195 2.41 -14.29 -7.82
CA SER A 195 3.27 -15.47 -7.95
C SER A 195 3.83 -15.96 -6.62
N LYS A 196 4.42 -17.16 -6.61
CA LYS A 196 5.05 -17.74 -5.42
C LYS A 196 6.35 -17.05 -5.02
N GLU A 197 6.96 -16.32 -5.93
CA GLU A 197 8.18 -15.55 -5.73
C GLU A 197 7.91 -14.22 -5.02
N CYS A 198 6.64 -13.86 -4.86
CA CYS A 198 6.26 -12.68 -4.10
C CYS A 198 6.60 -12.84 -2.62
N GLY A 199 7.09 -11.76 -2.05
CA GLY A 199 7.52 -11.72 -0.67
C GLY A 199 7.47 -10.30 -0.10
N GLY A 200 8.29 -10.05 0.91
CA GLY A 200 8.27 -8.80 1.63
C GLY A 200 7.11 -8.75 2.63
N TYR A 201 6.83 -7.55 3.08
CA TYR A 201 5.85 -7.32 4.14
C TYR A 201 5.00 -6.09 3.85
N ILE A 202 3.72 -6.18 4.18
CA ILE A 202 2.85 -5.01 4.32
C ILE A 202 2.78 -4.64 5.80
N VAL A 203 3.09 -3.39 6.12
CA VAL A 203 2.92 -2.86 7.48
C VAL A 203 1.44 -2.58 7.70
N ILE A 204 0.91 -3.07 8.82
CA ILE A 204 -0.45 -2.76 9.26
C ILE A 204 -0.39 -2.15 10.65
N GLY A 205 -1.15 -1.08 10.85
CA GLY A 205 -1.24 -0.37 12.10
C GLY A 205 -2.65 -0.22 12.62
N LYS A 206 -2.76 -0.02 13.94
CA LYS A 206 -4.00 0.32 14.62
C LYS A 206 -3.72 1.41 15.64
N LYS A 207 -4.47 2.49 15.57
CA LYS A 207 -4.49 3.52 16.61
C LYS A 207 -5.33 3.01 17.78
N VAL A 208 -4.75 2.92 18.96
CA VAL A 208 -5.41 2.45 20.19
C VAL A 208 -5.69 3.58 21.18
N ALA A 209 -4.91 4.65 21.11
CA ALA A 209 -5.14 5.93 21.80
C ALA A 209 -4.60 7.08 20.93
N ASP A 210 -4.72 8.33 21.37
CA ASP A 210 -4.36 9.50 20.54
C ASP A 210 -2.93 9.47 19.97
N THR A 211 -2.00 8.97 20.73
CA THR A 211 -0.60 8.83 20.32
C THR A 211 -0.07 7.41 20.45
N GLU A 212 -0.93 6.44 20.74
CA GLU A 212 -0.52 5.05 20.90
C GLU A 212 -0.96 4.22 19.70
N PHE A 213 -0.02 3.48 19.14
CA PHE A 213 -0.22 2.64 17.96
C PHE A 213 0.33 1.24 18.19
N HIS A 214 -0.34 0.26 17.60
CA HIS A 214 0.15 -1.10 17.46
C HIS A 214 0.48 -1.38 16.01
N PHE A 215 1.64 -1.99 15.73
CA PHE A 215 2.06 -2.34 14.37
C PHE A 215 2.49 -3.79 14.25
N THR A 216 2.17 -4.40 13.11
CA THR A 216 2.68 -5.69 12.64
C THR A 216 2.95 -5.62 11.15
N ALA A 217 4.00 -6.25 10.68
CA ALA A 217 4.30 -6.39 9.26
C ALA A 217 3.94 -7.81 8.80
N PHE A 218 3.00 -7.92 7.86
CA PHE A 218 2.47 -9.19 7.39
C PHE A 218 3.09 -9.59 6.05
N HIS A 219 3.63 -10.80 5.98
CA HIS A 219 3.82 -11.49 4.71
C HIS A 219 2.48 -12.06 4.25
N ILE A 220 2.06 -11.73 3.03
CA ILE A 220 0.84 -12.26 2.42
C ILE A 220 1.23 -13.52 1.64
N PRO A 221 0.77 -14.73 2.04
CA PRO A 221 1.13 -15.95 1.33
C PRO A 221 0.44 -16.00 -0.03
N HIS A 222 1.14 -16.52 -1.04
CA HIS A 222 0.56 -16.78 -2.35
C HIS A 222 -0.68 -17.67 -2.23
N GLY A 223 -1.73 -17.38 -3.01
CA GLY A 223 -3.04 -18.03 -2.90
C GLY A 223 -4.00 -17.31 -1.95
N TYR A 224 -3.61 -16.15 -1.43
CA TYR A 224 -4.46 -15.31 -0.57
C TYR A 224 -4.38 -13.85 -0.97
N ALA A 225 -5.50 -13.13 -0.87
CA ALA A 225 -5.56 -11.68 -0.92
C ALA A 225 -5.81 -11.11 0.47
N LEU A 226 -5.12 -10.04 0.81
CA LEU A 226 -5.38 -9.27 2.01
C LEU A 226 -6.31 -8.10 1.65
N TYR A 227 -7.52 -8.12 2.21
CA TYR A 227 -8.45 -7.00 2.15
C TYR A 227 -8.23 -6.09 3.35
N THR A 228 -7.96 -4.83 3.07
CA THR A 228 -7.71 -3.77 4.06
C THR A 228 -8.83 -2.74 3.95
N PRO A 229 -9.73 -2.65 4.95
CA PRO A 229 -10.82 -1.67 4.95
C PRO A 229 -10.33 -0.22 4.87
N SER A 230 -11.19 0.68 4.42
CA SER A 230 -10.95 2.13 4.44
C SER A 230 -10.48 2.59 5.84
N ASN A 231 -9.61 3.58 5.87
CA ASN A 231 -9.05 4.20 7.07
C ASN A 231 -8.19 3.27 7.96
N THR A 232 -7.80 2.10 7.46
CA THR A 232 -6.80 1.27 8.13
C THR A 232 -5.40 1.86 7.91
N ILE A 233 -4.58 1.94 8.95
CA ILE A 233 -3.18 2.32 8.82
C ILE A 233 -2.43 1.19 8.13
N HIS A 234 -1.79 1.48 7.00
CA HIS A 234 -1.01 0.48 6.27
C HIS A 234 0.15 1.11 5.48
N GLY A 235 1.08 0.27 5.02
CA GLY A 235 2.17 0.68 4.14
C GLY A 235 2.73 -0.53 3.39
N ASP A 236 2.74 -0.47 2.08
CA ASP A 236 3.13 -1.54 1.17
C ASP A 236 4.57 -1.43 0.62
N GLY A 237 5.28 -0.39 1.02
CA GLY A 237 6.62 -0.06 0.51
C GLY A 237 7.71 -1.11 0.77
N THR A 238 7.42 -2.18 1.51
CA THR A 238 8.37 -3.28 1.77
C THR A 238 7.95 -4.60 1.14
N LEU A 239 6.98 -4.57 0.22
CA LEU A 239 6.63 -5.71 -0.63
C LEU A 239 7.74 -6.01 -1.66
N VAL A 240 7.78 -7.25 -2.14
CA VAL A 240 8.71 -7.73 -3.17
C VAL A 240 7.96 -8.65 -4.12
N GLY A 241 8.10 -8.44 -5.43
CA GLY A 241 7.46 -9.24 -6.47
C GLY A 241 6.26 -8.53 -7.11
N GLU A 242 5.45 -9.30 -7.80
CA GLU A 242 4.28 -8.81 -8.53
C GLU A 242 3.01 -8.95 -7.69
N TYR A 243 2.35 -7.83 -7.49
CA TYR A 243 1.11 -7.76 -6.71
C TYR A 243 -0.02 -7.13 -7.52
N ALA A 244 -1.23 -7.62 -7.33
CA ALA A 244 -2.42 -6.86 -7.69
C ALA A 244 -2.84 -5.98 -6.51
N LEU A 245 -3.00 -4.69 -6.77
CA LEU A 245 -3.39 -3.67 -5.79
C LEU A 245 -4.67 -2.96 -6.25
N ALA A 246 -5.65 -2.85 -5.34
CA ALA A 246 -6.83 -2.01 -5.59
C ALA A 246 -6.51 -0.57 -5.21
N LEU A 247 -6.65 0.33 -6.18
CA LEU A 247 -6.24 1.74 -6.08
C LEU A 247 -7.27 2.66 -6.71
N THR A 248 -7.26 3.92 -6.27
CA THR A 248 -7.97 5.01 -6.94
C THR A 248 -7.03 6.18 -7.24
N SER A 249 -7.48 7.13 -8.06
CA SER A 249 -6.71 8.34 -8.36
C SER A 249 -6.49 9.17 -7.10
N SER A 250 -5.25 9.55 -6.83
CA SER A 250 -4.87 10.38 -5.68
C SER A 250 -5.54 11.76 -5.66
N GLY A 251 -6.02 12.25 -6.80
CA GLY A 251 -6.79 13.49 -6.90
C GLY A 251 -8.23 13.38 -6.41
N LEU A 252 -8.73 12.15 -6.17
CA LEU A 252 -10.10 11.88 -5.74
C LEU A 252 -10.17 11.52 -4.25
N ALA A 253 -9.22 10.76 -3.74
CA ALA A 253 -9.24 10.23 -2.38
C ALA A 253 -8.55 11.17 -1.38
N THR A 254 -9.02 11.12 -0.13
CA THR A 254 -8.31 11.76 0.98
C THR A 254 -7.33 10.76 1.57
N ALA A 255 -6.06 11.11 1.56
CA ALA A 255 -5.00 10.30 2.17
C ALA A 255 -4.18 11.12 3.16
N ASP A 256 -3.77 10.50 4.25
CA ASP A 256 -2.77 11.02 5.20
C ASP A 256 -1.61 10.03 5.26
N THR A 257 -0.49 10.44 4.69
CA THR A 257 0.71 9.61 4.55
C THR A 257 1.84 10.20 5.38
N VAL A 258 2.49 9.37 6.19
CA VAL A 258 3.62 9.75 7.03
C VAL A 258 4.81 8.84 6.81
N LEU A 259 6.01 9.40 6.94
CA LEU A 259 7.27 8.67 7.01
C LEU A 259 7.57 8.29 8.47
N ILE A 260 8.12 7.11 8.69
CA ILE A 260 8.58 6.68 10.02
C ILE A 260 9.98 7.21 10.25
N TYR A 261 10.10 8.16 11.19
CA TYR A 261 11.33 8.88 11.52
C TYR A 261 11.71 8.69 12.97
N ASN A 262 13.00 8.70 13.25
CA ASN A 262 13.53 8.70 14.62
C ASN A 262 13.23 10.02 15.32
N LYS A 263 12.70 9.95 16.53
CA LYS A 263 12.30 11.14 17.30
C LYS A 263 13.48 12.05 17.71
N HIS A 264 14.67 11.52 17.85
CA HIS A 264 15.85 12.30 18.27
C HIS A 264 16.58 12.92 17.08
N SER A 265 16.87 12.14 16.04
CA SER A 265 17.58 12.64 14.85
C SER A 265 16.69 13.39 13.88
N LEU A 266 15.37 13.18 13.92
CA LEU A 266 14.38 13.65 12.94
C LEU A 266 14.72 13.20 11.52
N GLU A 267 15.36 12.04 11.37
CA GLU A 267 15.70 11.41 10.10
C GLU A 267 14.97 10.09 9.95
N MET A 268 14.99 9.53 8.71
CA MET A 268 14.35 8.25 8.43
C MET A 268 14.83 7.15 9.39
N ALA A 269 13.90 6.47 10.01
CA ALA A 269 14.19 5.33 10.88
C ALA A 269 14.64 4.14 10.02
N ARG A 270 15.82 3.60 10.33
CA ARG A 270 16.40 2.45 9.63
C ARG A 270 16.06 1.15 10.37
N GLY A 271 15.88 0.08 9.62
CA GLY A 271 15.61 -1.23 10.22
C GLY A 271 14.20 -1.41 10.79
N VAL A 272 13.28 -0.47 10.51
CA VAL A 272 11.88 -0.51 10.97
C VAL A 272 11.17 -1.80 10.56
N VAL A 273 11.41 -2.27 9.35
CA VAL A 273 10.91 -3.55 8.83
C VAL A 273 12.11 -4.36 8.36
N PRO A 274 12.26 -5.63 8.77
CA PRO A 274 13.33 -6.49 8.29
C PRO A 274 13.37 -6.63 6.76
N ASP A 275 14.52 -6.94 6.21
CA ASP A 275 14.63 -7.29 4.80
C ASP A 275 14.02 -8.67 4.57
N TRP A 276 13.28 -8.80 3.45
CA TRP A 276 12.74 -10.08 3.04
C TRP A 276 13.87 -11.04 2.68
N LYS A 277 13.78 -12.23 3.24
CA LYS A 277 14.65 -13.37 2.89
C LYS A 277 13.72 -14.50 2.44
N PRO A 278 13.81 -14.91 1.15
CA PRO A 278 13.01 -16.01 0.62
C PRO A 278 13.30 -17.35 1.31
#